data_8a0ae777bad377a3df4c1d3167eb1ade
#
_entry.id   8a0ae777bad377a3df4c1d3167eb1ade
#
_cell.length_a   1.000
_cell.length_b   1.000
_cell.length_c   1.000
_cell.angle_alpha   90.00
_cell.angle_beta   90.00
_cell.angle_gamma   90.00
#
_symmetry.space_group_name_H-M   'P 1'
#
loop_
_entity.id
_entity.type
_entity.pdbx_description
1 polymer ?
#
loop_
_entity_poly.entity_id
_entity_poly.type
_entity_poly.pdbx_seq_one_letter_code
_entity_poly.pdbx_strand_id
1 'polypeptide(L)'
;EAVEAMFDKQLGIFEGGVNQYIEIEAPVEGATYATGADWARDVDWTIIVTLRTDVFPYRVVAFLRTGRRPWPFMIKNFDDQVDRYGGTSCHDATGLGTVIDDYIKSDAEGVVMTGRDRDSLFTDYILAIEKGEIEAPFITFMEGEHKYATVDDLYGSGHAPDSIVAGAMAYRASKQSGVRVW
;
A
#
# COMPACT_ATOMS: atom_id res chain seq x y z
N GLU A 1 0.45 16.17 -13.13
CA GLU A 1 -0.70 15.72 -13.96
C GLU A 1 -1.08 14.26 -13.66
N ALA A 2 -0.18 13.27 -13.78
CA ALA A 2 -0.53 11.86 -13.55
C ALA A 2 -0.97 11.58 -12.10
N VAL A 3 -0.24 12.11 -11.11
CA VAL A 3 -0.62 12.02 -9.70
C VAL A 3 -1.96 12.70 -9.43
N GLU A 4 -2.19 13.88 -10.00
CA GLU A 4 -3.47 14.59 -9.84
C GLU A 4 -4.63 13.82 -10.48
N ALA A 5 -4.39 13.10 -11.58
CA ALA A 5 -5.39 12.27 -12.23
C ALA A 5 -5.70 10.98 -11.45
N MET A 6 -4.75 10.47 -10.66
CA MET A 6 -4.94 9.31 -9.79
C MET A 6 -5.97 9.60 -8.68
N PHE A 7 -6.00 10.84 -8.15
CA PHE A 7 -6.84 11.19 -7.00
C PHE A 7 -8.18 11.82 -7.43
N ASP A 8 -9.25 11.03 -7.38
CA ASP A 8 -10.59 11.46 -7.77
C ASP A 8 -11.43 11.87 -6.52
N LYS A 9 -11.77 13.15 -6.46
CA LYS A 9 -12.64 13.70 -5.41
C LYS A 9 -14.07 13.17 -5.44
N GLN A 10 -14.51 12.62 -6.56
CA GLN A 10 -15.84 12.00 -6.67
C GLN A 10 -15.92 10.69 -5.91
N LEU A 11 -14.77 9.99 -5.73
CA LEU A 11 -14.68 8.79 -4.90
C LEU A 11 -14.66 9.09 -3.40
N GLY A 12 -14.56 10.36 -3.02
CA GLY A 12 -14.55 10.84 -1.64
C GLY A 12 -13.37 11.74 -1.34
N ILE A 13 -13.48 12.48 -0.24
CA ILE A 13 -12.44 13.38 0.27
C ILE A 13 -12.19 13.03 1.74
N PHE A 14 -10.95 12.71 2.07
CA PHE A 14 -10.51 12.27 3.40
C PHE A 14 -9.20 12.97 3.78
N GLU A 15 -9.01 13.19 5.08
CA GLU A 15 -7.76 13.77 5.60
C GLU A 15 -6.60 12.76 5.59
N GLY A 16 -6.87 11.50 5.93
CA GLY A 16 -5.83 10.50 6.15
C GLY A 16 -5.04 10.76 7.43
N GLY A 17 -5.75 11.17 8.49
CA GLY A 17 -5.17 11.54 9.78
C GLY A 17 -4.53 10.37 10.51
N VAL A 18 -3.74 10.70 11.56
CA VAL A 18 -3.06 9.70 12.40
C VAL A 18 -4.06 8.84 13.16
N ASN A 19 -3.81 7.53 13.21
CA ASN A 19 -4.68 6.52 13.81
C ASN A 19 -6.10 6.51 13.19
N GLN A 20 -6.17 6.79 11.89
CA GLN A 20 -7.40 6.78 11.13
C GLN A 20 -7.42 5.57 10.18
N TYR A 21 -8.49 4.78 10.25
CA TYR A 21 -8.88 3.80 9.25
C TYR A 21 -10.00 4.38 8.40
N ILE A 22 -9.84 4.29 7.09
CA ILE A 22 -10.83 4.75 6.11
C ILE A 22 -11.23 3.56 5.27
N GLU A 23 -12.50 3.15 5.37
CA GLU A 23 -13.13 2.23 4.44
C GLU A 23 -13.87 3.04 3.38
N ILE A 24 -13.33 3.09 2.18
CA ILE A 24 -13.91 3.80 1.05
C ILE A 24 -15.02 2.95 0.43
N GLU A 25 -14.73 1.67 0.25
CA GLU A 25 -15.66 0.69 -0.31
C GLU A 25 -15.57 -0.59 0.53
N ALA A 26 -16.72 -1.06 1.02
CA ALA A 26 -16.81 -2.35 1.71
C ALA A 26 -16.48 -3.51 0.75
N PRO A 27 -16.00 -4.66 1.26
CA PRO A 27 -15.76 -5.83 0.43
C PRO A 27 -17.01 -6.25 -0.35
N VAL A 28 -16.83 -6.53 -1.63
CA VAL A 28 -17.90 -6.97 -2.54
C VAL A 28 -17.68 -8.45 -2.84
N GLU A 29 -18.75 -9.25 -2.77
CA GLU A 29 -18.69 -10.68 -3.07
C GLU A 29 -18.21 -10.92 -4.50
N GLY A 30 -17.23 -11.81 -4.65
CA GLY A 30 -16.62 -12.13 -5.96
C GLY A 30 -15.58 -11.13 -6.47
N ALA A 31 -15.40 -9.99 -5.80
CA ALA A 31 -14.33 -9.05 -6.13
C ALA A 31 -12.96 -9.59 -5.70
N THR A 32 -11.90 -9.06 -6.31
CA THR A 32 -10.52 -9.40 -5.99
C THR A 32 -9.77 -8.20 -5.42
N TYR A 33 -8.89 -8.46 -4.45
CA TYR A 33 -8.19 -7.41 -3.72
C TYR A 33 -6.70 -7.71 -3.55
N ALA A 34 -5.93 -6.65 -3.36
CA ALA A 34 -4.51 -6.73 -3.03
C ALA A 34 -4.18 -5.70 -1.96
N THR A 35 -3.50 -6.12 -0.89
CA THR A 35 -3.16 -5.26 0.25
C THR A 35 -1.66 -5.09 0.37
N GLY A 36 -1.21 -3.85 0.56
CA GLY A 36 0.19 -3.49 0.80
C GLY A 36 0.38 -2.76 2.10
N ALA A 37 1.54 -2.96 2.74
CA ALA A 37 1.89 -2.26 3.96
C ALA A 37 3.34 -1.76 3.97
N ASP A 38 3.50 -0.58 4.57
CA ASP A 38 4.75 -0.04 5.06
C ASP A 38 4.70 0.12 6.58
N TRP A 39 5.81 -0.12 7.28
CA TRP A 39 5.85 -0.20 8.74
C TRP A 39 6.58 0.98 9.37
N ALA A 40 5.93 1.65 10.34
CA ALA A 40 6.58 2.65 11.16
C ALA A 40 7.76 2.06 11.94
N ARG A 41 8.96 2.63 11.77
CA ARG A 41 10.17 2.22 12.48
C ARG A 41 10.46 3.12 13.67
N ASP A 42 10.84 4.36 13.44
CA ASP A 42 11.19 5.31 14.49
C ASP A 42 10.22 6.48 14.57
N VAL A 43 10.12 7.27 13.51
CA VAL A 43 9.26 8.47 13.41
C VAL A 43 8.23 8.38 12.29
N ASP A 44 8.26 7.28 11.51
CA ASP A 44 7.44 7.07 10.33
C ASP A 44 6.04 6.56 10.69
N TRP A 45 5.22 6.39 9.67
CA TRP A 45 3.86 5.89 9.80
C TRP A 45 3.76 4.45 9.32
N THR A 46 2.96 3.64 10.00
CA THR A 46 2.47 2.42 9.39
C THR A 46 1.29 2.79 8.49
N ILE A 47 1.44 2.51 7.21
CA ILE A 47 0.41 2.70 6.19
C ILE A 47 0.00 1.35 5.65
N ILE A 48 -1.30 1.12 5.53
CA ILE A 48 -1.87 -0.06 4.90
C ILE A 48 -2.86 0.40 3.84
N VAL A 49 -2.67 -0.07 2.60
CA VAL A 49 -3.50 0.26 1.43
C VAL A 49 -4.07 -1.01 0.87
N THR A 50 -5.38 -1.04 0.59
CA THR A 50 -6.02 -2.13 -0.17
C THR A 50 -6.54 -1.61 -1.49
N LEU A 51 -6.16 -2.30 -2.56
CA LEU A 51 -6.65 -2.11 -3.93
C LEU A 51 -7.73 -3.14 -4.26
N ARG A 52 -8.81 -2.72 -4.88
CA ARG A 52 -9.73 -3.58 -5.61
C ARG A 52 -9.19 -3.79 -7.03
N THR A 53 -9.05 -5.04 -7.46
CA THR A 53 -8.30 -5.41 -8.68
C THR A 53 -9.14 -6.08 -9.78
N ASP A 54 -10.42 -6.32 -9.55
CA ASP A 54 -11.39 -6.79 -10.54
C ASP A 54 -12.02 -5.65 -11.37
N VAL A 55 -11.70 -4.41 -11.04
CA VAL A 55 -12.08 -3.20 -11.78
C VAL A 55 -10.87 -2.55 -12.44
N PHE A 56 -11.09 -1.69 -13.43
CA PHE A 56 -10.01 -0.92 -14.04
C PHE A 56 -10.45 0.54 -14.24
N PRO A 57 -9.68 1.53 -13.78
CA PRO A 57 -8.44 1.40 -12.99
C PRO A 57 -8.59 0.61 -11.69
N TYR A 58 -7.49 0.05 -11.15
CA TYR A 58 -7.48 -0.53 -9.82
C TYR A 58 -7.80 0.55 -8.79
N ARG A 59 -8.68 0.27 -7.86
CA ARG A 59 -9.20 1.30 -6.96
C ARG A 59 -8.73 1.12 -5.53
N VAL A 60 -8.22 2.19 -4.91
CA VAL A 60 -7.98 2.21 -3.47
C VAL A 60 -9.32 2.17 -2.73
N VAL A 61 -9.58 1.11 -1.99
CA VAL A 61 -10.85 0.85 -1.27
C VAL A 61 -10.72 0.91 0.25
N ALA A 62 -9.50 0.81 0.78
CA ALA A 62 -9.23 1.00 2.20
C ALA A 62 -7.84 1.60 2.42
N PHE A 63 -7.74 2.44 3.44
CA PHE A 63 -6.52 3.11 3.83
C PHE A 63 -6.45 3.19 5.36
N LEU A 64 -5.33 2.78 5.92
CA LEU A 64 -5.02 2.96 7.35
C LEU A 64 -3.72 3.73 7.49
N ARG A 65 -3.70 4.70 8.39
CA ARG A 65 -2.50 5.38 8.85
C ARG A 65 -2.43 5.32 10.37
N THR A 66 -1.36 4.78 10.91
CA THR A 66 -1.12 4.79 12.35
C THR A 66 0.33 5.19 12.65
N GLY A 67 0.53 5.88 13.78
CA GLY A 67 1.86 6.13 14.29
C GLY A 67 2.52 4.84 14.79
N ARG A 68 3.78 4.94 15.20
CA ARG A 68 4.50 3.81 15.78
C ARG A 68 3.74 3.24 16.98
N ARG A 69 3.46 1.96 16.91
CA ARG A 69 2.83 1.15 17.96
C ARG A 69 3.64 -0.13 18.16
N PRO A 70 3.40 -0.90 19.22
CA PRO A 70 3.98 -2.23 19.33
C PRO A 70 3.70 -3.09 18.09
N TRP A 71 4.69 -3.86 17.66
CA TRP A 71 4.61 -4.71 16.46
C TRP A 71 3.33 -5.57 16.40
N PRO A 72 2.93 -6.26 17.49
CA PRO A 72 1.72 -7.07 17.44
C PRO A 72 0.46 -6.27 17.08
N PHE A 73 0.41 -4.99 17.48
CA PHE A 73 -0.71 -4.11 17.16
C PHE A 73 -0.71 -3.70 15.68
N MET A 74 0.45 -3.30 15.16
CA MET A 74 0.56 -2.87 13.77
C MET A 74 0.28 -4.03 12.81
N ILE A 75 0.87 -5.21 13.08
CA ILE A 75 0.67 -6.41 12.28
C ILE A 75 -0.78 -6.91 12.38
N LYS A 76 -1.39 -6.85 13.55
CA LYS A 76 -2.81 -7.18 13.69
C LYS A 76 -3.72 -6.32 12.80
N ASN A 77 -3.47 -5.01 12.71
CA ASN A 77 -4.24 -4.16 11.81
C ASN A 77 -4.08 -4.57 10.33
N PHE A 78 -2.89 -4.99 9.95
CA PHE A 78 -2.64 -5.52 8.61
C PHE A 78 -3.38 -6.83 8.36
N ASP A 79 -3.24 -7.81 9.28
CA ASP A 79 -3.95 -9.08 9.19
C ASP A 79 -5.47 -8.87 9.17
N ASP A 80 -6.02 -8.00 10.02
CA ASP A 80 -7.45 -7.69 10.06
C ASP A 80 -7.94 -7.10 8.71
N GLN A 81 -7.13 -6.26 8.06
CA GLN A 81 -7.47 -5.69 6.75
C GLN A 81 -7.35 -6.72 5.63
N VAL A 82 -6.32 -7.58 5.66
CA VAL A 82 -6.18 -8.71 4.73
C VAL A 82 -7.32 -9.71 4.90
N ASP A 83 -7.68 -10.06 6.13
CA ASP A 83 -8.80 -10.97 6.41
C ASP A 83 -10.14 -10.39 5.92
N ARG A 84 -10.33 -9.07 6.08
CA ARG A 84 -11.56 -8.39 5.67
C ARG A 84 -11.76 -8.42 4.16
N TYR A 85 -10.73 -8.14 3.38
CA TYR A 85 -10.82 -8.03 1.92
C TYR A 85 -10.42 -9.30 1.19
N GLY A 86 -9.59 -10.13 1.79
CA GLY A 86 -9.01 -11.30 1.13
C GLY A 86 -7.99 -10.93 0.05
N GLY A 87 -7.66 -11.89 -0.78
CA GLY A 87 -6.75 -11.72 -1.91
C GLY A 87 -5.27 -11.86 -1.54
N THR A 88 -4.40 -11.17 -2.27
CA THR A 88 -2.95 -11.22 -2.11
C THR A 88 -2.44 -10.06 -1.27
N SER A 89 -1.30 -10.23 -0.62
CA SER A 89 -0.73 -9.17 0.20
C SER A 89 0.80 -9.15 0.19
N CYS A 90 1.37 -7.95 0.29
CA CYS A 90 2.80 -7.70 0.39
C CYS A 90 3.10 -6.68 1.49
N HIS A 91 4.27 -6.74 2.09
CA HIS A 91 4.72 -5.72 3.04
C HIS A 91 6.23 -5.45 2.90
N ASP A 92 6.67 -4.28 3.35
CA ASP A 92 8.10 -3.99 3.45
C ASP A 92 8.74 -4.83 4.56
N ALA A 93 9.66 -5.72 4.17
CA ALA A 93 10.44 -6.55 5.09
C ALA A 93 11.87 -6.03 5.28
N THR A 94 12.22 -4.86 4.76
CA THR A 94 13.58 -4.32 4.79
C THR A 94 14.02 -4.07 6.24
N GLY A 95 15.09 -4.73 6.67
CA GLY A 95 15.72 -4.50 7.99
C GLY A 95 14.90 -4.94 9.20
N LEU A 96 13.81 -5.69 9.03
CA LEU A 96 12.92 -6.12 10.12
C LEU A 96 13.29 -7.50 10.69
N GLY A 97 14.15 -8.25 9.98
CA GLY A 97 14.51 -9.61 10.39
C GLY A 97 13.27 -10.51 10.49
N THR A 98 13.19 -11.30 11.55
CA THR A 98 12.07 -12.24 11.80
C THR A 98 10.91 -11.63 12.58
N VAL A 99 10.96 -10.34 12.93
CA VAL A 99 9.93 -9.72 13.80
C VAL A 99 8.52 -9.82 13.20
N ILE A 100 8.41 -9.63 11.89
CA ILE A 100 7.11 -9.75 11.21
C ILE A 100 6.66 -11.20 11.19
N ASP A 101 7.55 -12.12 10.85
CA ASP A 101 7.24 -13.55 10.74
C ASP A 101 6.72 -14.15 12.06
N ASP A 102 7.17 -13.62 13.21
CA ASP A 102 6.74 -14.08 14.53
C ASP A 102 5.26 -13.73 14.85
N TYR A 103 4.70 -12.70 14.21
CA TYR A 103 3.37 -12.18 14.54
C TYR A 103 2.37 -12.24 13.39
N ILE A 104 2.85 -12.22 12.12
CA ILE A 104 1.97 -12.21 10.94
C ILE A 104 1.22 -13.53 10.81
N LYS A 105 -0.06 -13.46 10.50
CA LYS A 105 -0.92 -14.64 10.29
C LYS A 105 -1.36 -14.78 8.83
N SER A 106 -1.41 -13.67 8.11
CA SER A 106 -1.70 -13.67 6.68
C SER A 106 -0.55 -14.26 5.87
N ASP A 107 -0.87 -14.88 4.74
CA ASP A 107 0.12 -15.35 3.76
C ASP A 107 0.57 -14.16 2.89
N ALA A 108 1.36 -13.27 3.50
CA ALA A 108 1.85 -12.05 2.86
C ALA A 108 3.31 -12.19 2.42
N GLU A 109 3.63 -11.70 1.21
CA GLU A 109 5.01 -11.62 0.75
C GLU A 109 5.75 -10.50 1.48
N GLY A 110 6.83 -10.84 2.18
CA GLY A 110 7.80 -9.86 2.68
C GLY A 110 8.77 -9.45 1.56
N VAL A 111 8.79 -8.17 1.22
CA VAL A 111 9.64 -7.60 0.17
C VAL A 111 10.79 -6.82 0.80
N VAL A 112 12.02 -7.24 0.49
CA VAL A 112 13.22 -6.49 0.91
C VAL A 112 13.54 -5.44 -0.14
N MET A 113 13.30 -4.17 0.17
CA MET A 113 13.49 -3.05 -0.74
C MET A 113 14.96 -2.60 -0.79
N THR A 114 15.80 -3.33 -1.50
CA THR A 114 17.22 -2.97 -1.70
C THR A 114 17.61 -3.10 -3.17
N GLY A 115 18.49 -2.22 -3.64
CA GLY A 115 19.04 -2.28 -4.99
C GLY A 115 17.95 -2.38 -6.06
N ARG A 116 18.08 -3.35 -6.95
CA ARG A 116 17.18 -3.52 -8.11
C ARG A 116 15.73 -3.81 -7.73
N ASP A 117 15.49 -4.46 -6.60
CA ASP A 117 14.11 -4.79 -6.17
C ASP A 117 13.36 -3.52 -5.77
N ARG A 118 14.04 -2.58 -5.09
CA ARG A 118 13.50 -1.26 -4.78
C ARG A 118 13.21 -0.46 -6.06
N ASP A 119 14.18 -0.41 -6.97
CA ASP A 119 14.04 0.34 -8.23
C ASP A 119 12.88 -0.22 -9.08
N SER A 120 12.77 -1.53 -9.19
CA SER A 120 11.69 -2.19 -9.92
C SER A 120 10.33 -1.92 -9.28
N LEU A 121 10.22 -2.04 -7.94
CA LEU A 121 8.99 -1.80 -7.22
C LEU A 121 8.42 -0.39 -7.49
N PHE A 122 9.25 0.64 -7.34
CA PHE A 122 8.80 2.01 -7.58
C PHE A 122 8.58 2.32 -9.06
N THR A 123 9.42 1.78 -9.95
CA THR A 123 9.23 1.97 -11.39
C THR A 123 7.90 1.39 -11.86
N ASP A 124 7.56 0.18 -11.44
CA ASP A 124 6.29 -0.47 -11.81
C ASP A 124 5.08 0.33 -11.29
N TYR A 125 5.16 0.81 -10.05
CA TYR A 125 4.09 1.59 -9.44
C TYR A 125 3.91 2.96 -10.11
N ILE A 126 5.01 3.69 -10.37
CA ILE A 126 4.96 5.00 -11.03
C ILE A 126 4.41 4.85 -12.45
N LEU A 127 4.87 3.84 -13.22
CA LEU A 127 4.36 3.58 -14.55
C LEU A 127 2.86 3.26 -14.54
N ALA A 128 2.38 2.56 -13.50
CA ALA A 128 0.95 2.30 -13.36
C ALA A 128 0.16 3.59 -13.12
N ILE A 129 0.67 4.51 -12.30
CA ILE A 129 0.06 5.84 -12.10
C ILE A 129 0.08 6.65 -13.40
N GLU A 130 1.21 6.70 -14.11
CA GLU A 130 1.35 7.43 -15.38
C GLU A 130 0.40 6.92 -16.46
N LYS A 131 0.12 5.62 -16.48
CA LYS A 131 -0.81 4.98 -17.41
C LYS A 131 -2.28 5.07 -16.98
N GLY A 132 -2.57 5.63 -15.80
CA GLY A 132 -3.92 5.68 -15.25
C GLY A 132 -4.47 4.31 -14.87
N GLU A 133 -3.61 3.37 -14.45
CA GLU A 133 -4.01 2.03 -14.02
C GLU A 133 -4.50 1.99 -12.56
N ILE A 134 -4.31 3.07 -11.80
CA ILE A 134 -4.68 3.18 -10.38
C ILE A 134 -5.49 4.45 -10.16
N GLU A 135 -6.58 4.34 -9.43
CA GLU A 135 -7.38 5.46 -8.93
C GLU A 135 -7.54 5.38 -7.41
N ALA A 136 -7.64 6.52 -6.78
CA ALA A 136 -7.83 6.65 -5.34
C ALA A 136 -8.82 7.78 -5.03
N PRO A 137 -9.56 7.73 -3.91
CA PRO A 137 -10.23 8.93 -3.40
C PRO A 137 -9.19 9.97 -3.04
N PHE A 138 -9.61 11.23 -2.92
CA PHE A 138 -8.72 12.30 -2.50
C PHE A 138 -8.42 12.18 -1.01
N ILE A 139 -7.33 11.50 -0.68
CA ILE A 139 -6.80 11.39 0.68
C ILE A 139 -5.67 12.41 0.79
N THR A 140 -5.89 13.51 1.51
CA THR A 140 -4.96 14.66 1.59
C THR A 140 -3.54 14.25 1.93
N PHE A 141 -3.36 13.35 2.91
CA PHE A 141 -2.03 12.85 3.28
C PHE A 141 -1.37 12.08 2.14
N MET A 142 -2.09 11.13 1.54
CA MET A 142 -1.57 10.28 0.47
C MET A 142 -1.27 11.09 -0.80
N GLU A 143 -2.17 11.99 -1.19
CA GLU A 143 -1.96 12.89 -2.34
C GLU A 143 -0.72 13.75 -2.15
N GLY A 144 -0.55 14.34 -0.96
CA GLY A 144 0.61 15.15 -0.63
C GLY A 144 1.93 14.39 -0.76
N GLU A 145 2.01 13.17 -0.24
CA GLU A 145 3.21 12.35 -0.38
C GLU A 145 3.51 11.99 -1.85
N HIS A 146 2.50 11.62 -2.63
CA HIS A 146 2.68 11.30 -4.05
C HIS A 146 3.08 12.52 -4.88
N LYS A 147 2.55 13.70 -4.56
CA LYS A 147 2.81 14.94 -5.29
C LYS A 147 4.21 15.50 -5.06
N TYR A 148 4.73 15.35 -3.86
CA TYR A 148 6.00 15.98 -3.46
C TYR A 148 7.18 15.00 -3.37
N ALA A 149 6.97 13.72 -3.63
CA ALA A 149 8.06 12.75 -3.72
C ALA A 149 9.05 13.12 -4.82
N THR A 150 10.33 12.99 -4.51
CA THR A 150 11.42 13.28 -5.42
C THR A 150 12.06 12.00 -5.96
N VAL A 151 12.83 12.12 -7.03
CA VAL A 151 13.63 11.01 -7.57
C VAL A 151 14.62 10.48 -6.53
N ASP A 152 15.21 11.36 -5.70
CA ASP A 152 16.13 10.95 -4.64
C ASP A 152 15.43 10.15 -3.53
N ASP A 153 14.19 10.49 -3.20
CA ASP A 153 13.41 9.73 -2.21
C ASP A 153 13.16 8.29 -2.68
N LEU A 154 12.89 8.09 -3.96
CA LEU A 154 12.50 6.79 -4.50
C LEU A 154 13.71 5.95 -4.94
N TYR A 155 14.68 6.55 -5.63
CA TYR A 155 15.80 5.87 -6.28
C TYR A 155 17.17 6.22 -5.71
N GLY A 156 17.25 7.23 -4.85
CA GLY A 156 18.48 7.72 -4.25
C GLY A 156 18.67 7.31 -2.80
N SER A 157 19.29 8.21 -2.04
CA SER A 157 19.58 8.06 -0.61
C SER A 157 18.45 8.59 0.29
N GLY A 158 17.43 9.21 -0.28
CA GLY A 158 16.27 9.71 0.43
C GLY A 158 15.40 8.59 1.01
N HIS A 159 14.45 8.99 1.86
CA HIS A 159 13.46 8.10 2.43
C HIS A 159 12.19 8.14 1.58
N ALA A 160 11.79 6.99 1.06
CA ALA A 160 10.57 6.92 0.27
C ALA A 160 9.34 7.20 1.17
N PRO A 161 8.38 8.03 0.71
CA PRO A 161 7.17 8.30 1.48
C PRO A 161 6.34 7.04 1.76
N ASP A 162 5.85 6.91 2.99
CA ASP A 162 5.23 5.69 3.52
C ASP A 162 3.99 5.25 2.70
N SER A 163 3.16 6.19 2.23
CA SER A 163 1.99 5.84 1.41
C SER A 163 2.35 5.40 -0.02
N ILE A 164 3.49 5.86 -0.55
CA ILE A 164 4.02 5.38 -1.83
C ILE A 164 4.53 3.96 -1.68
N VAL A 165 5.26 3.66 -0.60
CA VAL A 165 5.74 2.29 -0.30
C VAL A 165 4.55 1.35 -0.16
N ALA A 166 3.56 1.68 0.68
CA ALA A 166 2.38 0.84 0.87
C ALA A 166 1.56 0.65 -0.42
N GLY A 167 1.40 1.71 -1.22
CA GLY A 167 0.73 1.65 -2.53
C GLY A 167 1.48 0.76 -3.52
N ALA A 168 2.81 0.87 -3.60
CA ALA A 168 3.66 0.05 -4.44
C ALA A 168 3.62 -1.44 -4.01
N MET A 169 3.58 -1.72 -2.69
CA MET A 169 3.39 -3.07 -2.17
C MET A 169 2.02 -3.65 -2.55
N ALA A 170 0.94 -2.87 -2.45
CA ALA A 170 -0.38 -3.29 -2.88
C ALA A 170 -0.44 -3.58 -4.39
N TYR A 171 0.19 -2.72 -5.20
CA TYR A 171 0.28 -2.93 -6.65
C TYR A 171 1.11 -4.17 -7.00
N ARG A 172 2.24 -4.40 -6.31
CA ARG A 172 3.01 -5.65 -6.46
C ARG A 172 2.16 -6.87 -6.09
N ALA A 173 1.45 -6.84 -4.97
CA ALA A 173 0.56 -7.91 -4.55
C ALA A 173 -0.50 -8.22 -5.62
N SER A 174 -1.03 -7.21 -6.31
CA SER A 174 -2.02 -7.39 -7.38
C SER A 174 -1.50 -8.20 -8.58
N LYS A 175 -0.19 -8.24 -8.79
CA LYS A 175 0.44 -9.01 -9.88
C LYS A 175 0.64 -10.48 -9.53
N GLN A 176 0.51 -10.87 -8.26
CA GLN A 176 0.65 -12.27 -7.82
C GLN A 176 -0.62 -13.11 -8.05
N SER A 177 -1.77 -12.48 -8.22
CA SER A 177 -3.06 -13.16 -8.37
C SER A 177 -3.24 -13.95 -9.69
N GLY A 178 -2.20 -14.05 -10.52
CA GLY A 178 -2.23 -14.73 -11.83
C GLY A 178 -1.84 -16.20 -11.85
N VAL A 179 -1.39 -16.79 -10.73
CA VAL A 179 -0.92 -18.20 -10.72
C VAL A 179 -1.49 -18.96 -9.51
N ARG A 180 -2.79 -19.25 -9.54
CA ARG A 180 -3.26 -20.48 -8.88
C ARG A 180 -3.30 -21.57 -9.94
N VAL A 181 -2.19 -22.33 -10.05
CA VAL A 181 -2.19 -23.63 -10.68
C VAL A 181 -2.93 -24.57 -9.74
N TRP A 182 -4.05 -25.11 -10.19
CA TRP A 182 -4.80 -26.16 -9.52
C TRP A 182 -4.06 -27.49 -9.63
#